data_fa6a985d3db567d4aa6c21ff5b63ffea
#
_entry.id   fa6a985d3db567d4aa6c21ff5b63ffea
#
_cell.length_a   1.000
_cell.length_b   1.000
_cell.length_c   1.000
_cell.angle_alpha   90.00
_cell.angle_beta   90.00
_cell.angle_gamma   90.00
#
_symmetry.space_group_name_H-M   'P 1'
#
loop_
_entity.id
_entity.type
_entity.pdbx_description
1 polymer ?
#
loop_
_entity_poly.entity_id
_entity_poly.type
_entity_poly.pdbx_seq_one_letter_code
_entity_poly.pdbx_strand_id
1 'polypeptide(L)'
;EIIYSKNADEKRSPASTTKLLTSLLFAENKSKSDSIPYSANSAALKETTLNNFIGNTAKPGDTLTANEVMDAVMVYSANDAAIMMAESVSGSVDSFVKLMNQRAKDLGAENTNFVNPNGLETDPNNHNVTTAYDLALIAKAAYANDWVRESMGLAKTSVTLDGKIIYIETRDKLLGIDGNVGGKTGNETKAGHCFVGYYNRNGRNLITVVLGSLYGADGMNVFNDTQSIADYSYSAEKTQYKAAGTEVSSVELNYKLFRFFGPTKTI
;
A
#
# COMPACT_ATOMS: atom_id res chain seq x y z
N GLU A 1 -3.84 -4.21 -17.29
CA GLU A 1 -4.95 -3.50 -17.95
C GLU A 1 -5.56 -2.49 -16.98
N ILE A 2 -5.81 -1.26 -17.43
CA ILE A 2 -6.55 -0.24 -16.67
C ILE A 2 -8.00 -0.26 -17.17
N ILE A 3 -8.94 -0.34 -16.23
CA ILE A 3 -10.37 -0.39 -16.55
C ILE A 3 -11.02 0.96 -16.31
N TYR A 4 -10.59 1.67 -15.27
CA TYR A 4 -11.06 3.00 -14.92
C TYR A 4 -9.89 3.89 -14.54
N SER A 5 -9.93 5.15 -14.94
CA SER A 5 -8.90 6.14 -14.61
C SER A 5 -9.53 7.54 -14.53
N LYS A 6 -9.21 8.23 -13.43
CA LYS A 6 -9.55 9.66 -13.23
C LYS A 6 -8.38 10.33 -12.56
N ASN A 7 -7.76 11.30 -13.21
CA ASN A 7 -6.59 12.04 -12.72
C ASN A 7 -5.45 11.12 -12.22
N ALA A 8 -5.25 9.97 -12.88
CA ALA A 8 -4.38 8.91 -12.37
C ALA A 8 -2.89 9.32 -12.35
N ASP A 9 -2.51 10.34 -13.11
CA ASP A 9 -1.14 10.87 -13.19
C ASP A 9 -0.95 12.13 -12.31
N GLU A 10 -1.99 12.56 -11.58
CA GLU A 10 -1.88 13.70 -10.67
C GLU A 10 -1.04 13.31 -9.46
N LYS A 11 0.00 14.12 -9.19
CA LYS A 11 0.87 13.92 -8.02
C LYS A 11 0.14 14.27 -6.73
N ARG A 12 0.10 13.31 -5.80
CA ARG A 12 -0.54 13.44 -4.50
C ARG A 12 0.30 12.79 -3.41
N SER A 13 0.08 13.19 -2.17
CA SER A 13 0.61 12.48 -1.01
C SER A 13 -0.11 11.12 -0.85
N PRO A 14 0.64 10.02 -0.69
CA PRO A 14 0.06 8.69 -0.47
C PRO A 14 -0.35 8.42 0.97
N ALA A 15 0.04 9.27 1.93
CA ALA A 15 -0.06 8.96 3.36
C ALA A 15 0.45 7.53 3.67
N SER A 16 -0.19 6.80 4.58
CA SER A 16 0.22 5.45 4.97
C SER A 16 0.06 4.36 3.90
N THR A 17 -0.47 4.65 2.69
CA THR A 17 -0.37 3.70 1.59
C THR A 17 1.07 3.50 1.11
N THR A 18 1.98 4.42 1.46
CA THR A 18 3.46 4.26 1.41
C THR A 18 3.92 2.91 1.94
N LYS A 19 3.29 2.42 3.00
CA LYS A 19 3.67 1.19 3.69
C LYS A 19 3.54 -0.08 2.83
N LEU A 20 2.85 0.00 1.68
CA LEU A 20 2.85 -1.11 0.70
C LEU A 20 4.25 -1.39 0.17
N LEU A 21 5.01 -0.35 -0.22
CA LEU A 21 6.37 -0.54 -0.68
C LEU A 21 7.33 -0.88 0.47
N THR A 22 7.13 -0.27 1.63
CA THR A 22 7.91 -0.58 2.83
C THR A 22 7.79 -2.06 3.20
N SER A 23 6.57 -2.59 3.21
CA SER A 23 6.29 -4.00 3.50
C SER A 23 6.82 -4.94 2.43
N LEU A 24 6.73 -4.56 1.14
CA LEU A 24 7.30 -5.34 0.05
C LEU A 24 8.81 -5.49 0.23
N LEU A 25 9.54 -4.38 0.42
CA LEU A 25 10.99 -4.40 0.62
C LEU A 25 11.38 -5.17 1.88
N PHE A 26 10.61 -5.07 2.94
CA PHE A 26 10.83 -5.84 4.14
C PHE A 26 10.69 -7.35 3.88
N ALA A 27 9.63 -7.77 3.20
CA ALA A 27 9.39 -9.17 2.86
C ALA A 27 10.41 -9.73 1.87
N GLU A 28 10.99 -8.89 1.00
CA GLU A 28 12.06 -9.27 0.08
C GLU A 28 13.42 -9.49 0.80
N ASN A 29 13.60 -8.99 2.03
CA ASN A 29 14.88 -8.98 2.74
C ASN A 29 14.87 -9.69 4.11
N LYS A 30 13.71 -10.12 4.60
CA LYS A 30 13.56 -10.73 5.93
C LYS A 30 12.77 -12.03 5.87
N SER A 31 13.00 -12.86 6.88
CA SER A 31 12.20 -14.06 7.15
C SER A 31 11.22 -13.80 8.29
N LYS A 32 10.05 -14.46 8.29
CA LYS A 32 8.97 -14.26 9.29
C LYS A 32 9.46 -14.42 10.75
N SER A 33 10.46 -15.26 10.98
CA SER A 33 11.03 -15.57 12.31
C SER A 33 12.18 -14.65 12.75
N ASP A 34 12.64 -13.74 11.89
CA ASP A 34 13.73 -12.83 12.25
C ASP A 34 13.32 -11.96 13.45
N SER A 35 14.27 -11.71 14.36
CA SER A 35 14.07 -10.81 15.49
C SER A 35 14.39 -9.38 15.06
N ILE A 36 13.42 -8.49 15.15
CA ILE A 36 13.51 -7.09 14.71
C ILE A 36 13.57 -6.18 15.94
N PRO A 37 14.65 -5.43 16.14
CA PRO A 37 14.81 -4.58 17.31
C PRO A 37 13.94 -3.32 17.21
N TYR A 38 13.32 -2.94 18.31
CA TYR A 38 12.65 -1.65 18.50
C TYR A 38 13.74 -0.59 18.72
N SER A 39 13.75 0.43 17.88
CA SER A 39 14.83 1.41 17.87
C SER A 39 14.48 2.70 18.63
N ALA A 40 15.48 3.56 18.84
CA ALA A 40 15.27 4.88 19.40
C ALA A 40 14.38 5.75 18.46
N ASN A 41 14.55 5.61 17.14
CA ASN A 41 13.71 6.33 16.15
C ASN A 41 12.26 5.82 16.18
N SER A 42 12.04 4.50 16.36
CA SER A 42 10.71 3.93 16.57
C SER A 42 10.07 4.49 17.85
N ALA A 43 10.81 4.54 18.95
CA ALA A 43 10.34 5.08 20.24
C ALA A 43 10.04 6.59 20.21
N ALA A 44 10.67 7.33 19.33
CA ALA A 44 10.46 8.78 19.18
C ALA A 44 9.11 9.13 18.54
N LEU A 45 8.52 8.22 17.77
CA LEU A 45 7.24 8.45 17.13
C LEU A 45 6.09 8.44 18.14
N LYS A 46 5.07 9.31 17.88
CA LYS A 46 3.91 9.47 18.77
C LYS A 46 2.59 9.13 18.10
N GLU A 47 2.52 9.17 16.79
CA GLU A 47 1.29 9.00 16.05
C GLU A 47 1.16 7.57 15.50
N THR A 48 0.04 6.93 15.79
CA THR A 48 -0.29 5.59 15.27
C THR A 48 0.84 4.60 15.51
N THR A 49 1.21 4.37 16.78
CA THR A 49 2.30 3.48 17.17
C THR A 49 1.81 2.31 18.02
N LEU A 50 2.54 1.19 18.01
CA LEU A 50 2.32 0.09 18.94
C LEU A 50 2.58 0.54 20.39
N ASN A 51 3.59 1.38 20.57
CA ASN A 51 3.98 1.86 21.89
C ASN A 51 2.86 2.62 22.62
N ASN A 52 1.95 3.26 21.89
CA ASN A 52 0.80 3.95 22.49
C ASN A 52 -0.14 2.99 23.22
N PHE A 53 -0.33 1.75 22.73
CA PHE A 53 -1.17 0.75 23.38
C PHE A 53 -0.68 0.33 24.74
N ILE A 54 0.61 0.39 24.97
CA ILE A 54 1.25 -0.06 26.19
C ILE A 54 1.74 1.07 27.10
N GLY A 55 1.25 2.30 26.86
CA GLY A 55 1.54 3.47 27.67
C GLY A 55 2.97 4.02 27.44
N ASN A 56 3.52 3.81 26.25
CA ASN A 56 4.86 4.26 25.84
C ASN A 56 5.99 3.68 26.70
N THR A 57 5.88 2.40 27.07
CA THR A 57 6.88 1.71 27.90
C THR A 57 7.95 0.98 27.12
N ALA A 58 7.74 0.73 25.81
CA ALA A 58 8.73 0.09 24.95
C ALA A 58 10.01 0.90 24.84
N LYS A 59 11.14 0.22 24.86
CA LYS A 59 12.47 0.82 24.87
C LYS A 59 13.32 0.32 23.70
N PRO A 60 14.32 1.10 23.28
CA PRO A 60 15.31 0.59 22.35
C PRO A 60 15.94 -0.70 22.86
N GLY A 61 15.94 -1.74 22.02
CA GLY A 61 16.41 -3.08 22.35
C GLY A 61 15.30 -4.10 22.59
N ASP A 62 14.06 -3.69 22.86
CA ASP A 62 12.91 -4.59 22.79
C ASP A 62 12.79 -5.17 21.38
N THR A 63 12.24 -6.36 21.23
CA THR A 63 12.18 -7.02 19.93
C THR A 63 10.78 -7.54 19.62
N LEU A 64 10.45 -7.57 18.33
CA LEU A 64 9.31 -8.29 17.77
C LEU A 64 9.83 -9.28 16.73
N THR A 65 9.05 -10.32 16.44
CA THR A 65 9.30 -11.13 15.24
C THR A 65 9.00 -10.29 14.00
N ALA A 66 9.68 -10.58 12.90
CA ALA A 66 9.41 -9.90 11.64
C ALA A 66 7.94 -10.07 11.21
N ASN A 67 7.31 -11.23 11.52
CA ASN A 67 5.88 -11.41 11.26
C ASN A 67 5.00 -10.45 12.06
N GLU A 68 5.28 -10.24 13.34
CA GLU A 68 4.54 -9.27 14.16
C GLU A 68 4.74 -7.84 13.65
N VAL A 69 5.94 -7.49 13.18
CA VAL A 69 6.21 -6.18 12.57
C VAL A 69 5.42 -6.00 11.28
N MET A 70 5.36 -7.03 10.40
CA MET A 70 4.57 -7.01 9.18
C MET A 70 3.08 -6.81 9.49
N ASP A 71 2.55 -7.58 10.43
CA ASP A 71 1.14 -7.51 10.83
C ASP A 71 0.81 -6.14 11.44
N ALA A 72 1.69 -5.60 12.28
CA ALA A 72 1.52 -4.25 12.84
C ALA A 72 1.43 -3.17 11.76
N VAL A 73 2.24 -3.28 10.72
CA VAL A 73 2.26 -2.32 9.60
C VAL A 73 1.04 -2.49 8.70
N MET A 74 0.67 -3.72 8.35
CA MET A 74 -0.40 -3.94 7.38
C MET A 74 -1.79 -3.83 8.01
N VAL A 75 -1.99 -4.38 9.21
CA VAL A 75 -3.29 -4.39 9.90
C VAL A 75 -3.60 -3.05 10.56
N TYR A 76 -2.70 -2.57 11.43
CA TYR A 76 -2.93 -1.36 12.22
C TYR A 76 -2.36 -0.09 11.59
N SER A 77 -1.43 -0.22 10.66
CA SER A 77 -0.69 0.91 10.07
C SER A 77 0.34 1.53 11.02
N ALA A 78 0.95 0.74 11.93
CA ALA A 78 1.89 1.20 12.92
C ALA A 78 3.10 1.93 12.29
N ASN A 79 3.32 3.18 12.70
CA ASN A 79 4.41 4.02 12.17
C ASN A 79 5.77 3.62 12.75
N ASP A 80 5.80 3.30 14.05
CA ASP A 80 7.00 2.79 14.73
C ASP A 80 7.48 1.46 14.14
N ALA A 81 6.55 0.55 13.82
CA ALA A 81 6.87 -0.69 13.14
C ALA A 81 7.42 -0.49 11.72
N ALA A 82 6.94 0.54 10.99
CA ALA A 82 7.51 0.88 9.67
C ALA A 82 8.96 1.39 9.77
N ILE A 83 9.32 2.11 10.83
CA ILE A 83 10.72 2.47 11.12
C ILE A 83 11.55 1.23 11.41
N MET A 84 11.02 0.28 12.22
CA MET A 84 11.71 -1.00 12.48
C MET A 84 12.01 -1.76 11.18
N MET A 85 11.03 -1.82 10.26
CA MET A 85 11.24 -2.42 8.93
C MET A 85 12.42 -1.76 8.21
N ALA A 86 12.39 -0.43 8.11
CA ALA A 86 13.39 0.34 7.37
C ALA A 86 14.81 0.13 7.93
N GLU A 87 14.97 0.28 9.23
CA GLU A 87 16.27 0.16 9.88
C GLU A 87 16.80 -1.27 9.87
N SER A 88 15.93 -2.26 10.03
CA SER A 88 16.36 -3.66 9.98
C SER A 88 16.82 -4.12 8.58
N VAL A 89 16.27 -3.52 7.51
CA VAL A 89 16.67 -3.86 6.14
C VAL A 89 17.92 -3.11 5.70
N SER A 90 18.02 -1.82 6.02
CA SER A 90 19.04 -0.93 5.44
C SER A 90 19.94 -0.24 6.46
N GLY A 91 19.82 -0.55 7.75
CA GLY A 91 20.60 0.03 8.85
C GLY A 91 20.20 1.46 9.24
N SER A 92 19.48 2.16 8.36
CA SER A 92 18.96 3.50 8.64
C SER A 92 17.74 3.83 7.77
N VAL A 93 16.90 4.76 8.23
CA VAL A 93 15.77 5.29 7.46
C VAL A 93 16.23 5.91 6.15
N ASP A 94 17.29 6.70 6.16
CA ASP A 94 17.81 7.37 4.94
C ASP A 94 18.27 6.38 3.87
N SER A 95 18.95 5.30 4.29
CA SER A 95 19.37 4.23 3.38
C SER A 95 18.18 3.47 2.82
N PHE A 96 17.17 3.23 3.65
CA PHE A 96 15.94 2.57 3.23
C PHE A 96 15.13 3.43 2.24
N VAL A 97 15.04 4.72 2.47
CA VAL A 97 14.38 5.66 1.53
C VAL A 97 15.05 5.65 0.15
N LYS A 98 16.36 5.56 0.09
CA LYS A 98 17.08 5.38 -1.20
C LYS A 98 16.68 4.08 -1.87
N LEU A 99 16.57 2.98 -1.10
CA LEU A 99 16.11 1.69 -1.61
C LEU A 99 14.66 1.76 -2.08
N MET A 100 13.77 2.43 -1.33
CA MET A 100 12.38 2.65 -1.74
C MET A 100 12.30 3.36 -3.09
N ASN A 101 13.03 4.46 -3.27
CA ASN A 101 13.01 5.23 -4.50
C ASN A 101 13.61 4.44 -5.69
N GLN A 102 14.65 3.63 -5.45
CA GLN A 102 15.16 2.75 -6.48
C GLN A 102 14.13 1.69 -6.86
N ARG A 103 13.52 1.02 -5.87
CA ARG A 103 12.52 -0.01 -6.12
C ARG A 103 11.26 0.53 -6.82
N ALA A 104 10.83 1.76 -6.49
CA ALA A 104 9.74 2.43 -7.19
C ALA A 104 10.05 2.60 -8.69
N LYS A 105 11.26 3.05 -9.03
CA LYS A 105 11.71 3.16 -10.42
C LYS A 105 11.76 1.80 -11.12
N ASP A 106 12.28 0.77 -10.45
CA ASP A 106 12.34 -0.59 -11.00
C ASP A 106 10.95 -1.17 -11.31
N LEU A 107 9.93 -0.72 -10.58
CA LEU A 107 8.52 -1.05 -10.81
C LEU A 107 7.85 -0.18 -11.88
N GLY A 108 8.54 0.84 -12.41
CA GLY A 108 8.01 1.80 -13.38
C GLY A 108 7.21 2.95 -12.76
N ALA A 109 7.28 3.14 -11.44
CA ALA A 109 6.63 4.24 -10.71
C ALA A 109 7.49 5.51 -10.76
N GLU A 110 7.57 6.13 -11.95
CA GLU A 110 8.51 7.21 -12.25
C GLU A 110 8.13 8.57 -11.64
N ASN A 111 6.85 8.76 -11.31
CA ASN A 111 6.32 9.98 -10.70
C ASN A 111 6.26 9.90 -9.17
N THR A 112 6.91 8.90 -8.59
CA THR A 112 6.90 8.61 -7.15
C THR A 112 8.24 9.02 -6.53
N ASN A 113 8.15 9.69 -5.37
CA ASN A 113 9.31 10.01 -4.54
C ASN A 113 8.95 9.84 -3.08
N PHE A 114 9.71 8.98 -2.40
CA PHE A 114 9.57 8.77 -0.96
C PHE A 114 10.66 9.52 -0.19
N VAL A 115 10.30 10.03 0.98
CA VAL A 115 11.20 10.67 1.93
C VAL A 115 11.15 10.02 3.32
N ASN A 116 10.18 9.13 3.54
CA ASN A 116 10.06 8.31 4.75
C ASN A 116 9.32 6.99 4.46
N PRO A 117 9.47 5.96 5.32
CA PRO A 117 8.86 4.64 5.10
C PRO A 117 7.41 4.51 5.60
N ASN A 118 6.88 5.50 6.33
CA ASN A 118 5.59 5.40 7.01
C ASN A 118 4.48 6.25 6.40
N GLY A 119 4.82 7.28 5.60
CA GLY A 119 3.87 8.18 4.96
C GLY A 119 3.42 9.35 5.82
N LEU A 120 4.05 9.61 6.96
CA LEU A 120 3.77 10.80 7.78
C LEU A 120 4.22 12.08 7.06
N GLU A 121 3.40 13.12 7.17
CA GLU A 121 3.66 14.45 6.61
C GLU A 121 4.23 15.38 7.67
N THR A 122 5.47 15.10 8.12
CA THR A 122 6.14 15.89 9.16
C THR A 122 6.67 17.23 8.67
N ASP A 123 6.92 17.36 7.37
CA ASP A 123 7.32 18.62 6.72
C ASP A 123 6.41 18.89 5.51
N PRO A 124 5.71 20.03 5.48
CA PRO A 124 4.83 20.39 4.38
C PRO A 124 5.52 20.54 3.02
N ASN A 125 6.83 20.77 3.02
CA ASN A 125 7.60 20.95 1.79
C ASN A 125 8.41 19.70 1.40
N ASN A 126 8.49 18.70 2.29
CA ASN A 126 9.25 17.49 2.08
C ASN A 126 8.46 16.27 2.59
N HIS A 127 7.58 15.75 1.75
CA HIS A 127 6.71 14.61 2.02
C HIS A 127 6.70 13.61 0.85
N ASN A 128 6.20 12.42 1.11
CA ASN A 128 6.05 11.40 0.07
C ASN A 128 5.09 11.88 -1.02
N VAL A 129 5.44 11.63 -2.26
CA VAL A 129 4.61 11.97 -3.44
C VAL A 129 4.51 10.75 -4.33
N THR A 130 3.32 10.49 -4.87
CA THR A 130 3.05 9.44 -5.85
C THR A 130 1.91 9.87 -6.77
N THR A 131 1.53 9.00 -7.71
CA THR A 131 0.30 9.10 -8.50
C THR A 131 -0.55 7.85 -8.27
N ALA A 132 -1.84 7.89 -8.58
CA ALA A 132 -2.68 6.70 -8.45
C ALA A 132 -2.19 5.57 -9.37
N TYR A 133 -1.66 5.91 -10.53
CA TYR A 133 -1.05 4.94 -11.44
C TYR A 133 0.21 4.28 -10.86
N ASP A 134 1.15 5.08 -10.41
CA ASP A 134 2.40 4.58 -9.81
C ASP A 134 2.13 3.72 -8.59
N LEU A 135 1.20 4.17 -7.74
CA LEU A 135 0.80 3.41 -6.56
C LEU A 135 0.13 2.08 -6.92
N ALA A 136 -0.60 2.01 -8.05
CA ALA A 136 -1.16 0.75 -8.54
C ALA A 136 -0.07 -0.24 -8.98
N LEU A 137 1.06 0.23 -9.56
CA LEU A 137 2.21 -0.62 -9.88
C LEU A 137 2.86 -1.18 -8.61
N ILE A 138 3.08 -0.32 -7.61
CA ILE A 138 3.61 -0.70 -6.30
C ILE A 138 2.66 -1.70 -5.61
N ALA A 139 1.37 -1.41 -5.61
CA ALA A 139 0.34 -2.25 -5.02
C ALA A 139 0.30 -3.64 -5.67
N LYS A 140 0.42 -3.71 -7.00
CA LYS A 140 0.48 -4.97 -7.72
C LYS A 140 1.68 -5.83 -7.27
N ALA A 141 2.85 -5.21 -7.11
CA ALA A 141 4.04 -5.91 -6.65
C ALA A 141 3.90 -6.36 -5.19
N ALA A 142 3.36 -5.51 -4.32
CA ALA A 142 3.11 -5.83 -2.93
C ALA A 142 2.13 -7.01 -2.77
N TYR A 143 1.04 -7.02 -3.52
CA TYR A 143 0.05 -8.11 -3.48
C TYR A 143 0.58 -9.43 -4.05
N ALA A 144 1.54 -9.39 -4.96
CA ALA A 144 2.18 -10.59 -5.50
C ALA A 144 3.06 -11.31 -4.46
N ASN A 145 3.49 -10.62 -3.40
CA ASN A 145 4.22 -11.22 -2.29
C ASN A 145 3.22 -11.86 -1.32
N ASP A 146 3.36 -13.17 -1.08
CA ASP A 146 2.44 -13.96 -0.27
C ASP A 146 2.36 -13.45 1.18
N TRP A 147 3.49 -13.09 1.77
CA TRP A 147 3.51 -12.62 3.16
C TRP A 147 2.79 -11.28 3.31
N VAL A 148 3.06 -10.31 2.43
CA VAL A 148 2.34 -9.02 2.44
C VAL A 148 0.85 -9.24 2.24
N ARG A 149 0.46 -10.12 1.29
CA ARG A 149 -0.94 -10.45 1.00
C ARG A 149 -1.64 -11.11 2.19
N GLU A 150 -0.99 -12.07 2.84
CA GLU A 150 -1.52 -12.71 4.05
C GLU A 150 -1.80 -11.69 5.16
N SER A 151 -0.81 -10.84 5.49
CA SER A 151 -0.96 -9.85 6.57
C SER A 151 -2.02 -8.79 6.28
N MET A 152 -2.15 -8.31 5.02
CA MET A 152 -3.18 -7.32 4.69
C MET A 152 -4.60 -7.89 4.70
N GLY A 153 -4.76 -9.20 4.59
CA GLY A 153 -6.05 -9.90 4.67
C GLY A 153 -6.49 -10.22 6.10
N LEU A 154 -5.73 -9.87 7.13
CA LEU A 154 -6.08 -10.13 8.52
C LEU A 154 -7.09 -9.10 9.03
N ALA A 155 -8.25 -9.56 9.54
CA ALA A 155 -9.21 -8.69 10.20
C ALA A 155 -8.70 -8.20 11.56
N LYS A 156 -8.02 -9.08 12.29
CA LYS A 156 -7.41 -8.80 13.60
C LYS A 156 -6.30 -9.78 13.89
N THR A 157 -5.35 -9.35 14.70
CA THR A 157 -4.25 -10.17 15.20
C THR A 157 -3.73 -9.60 16.51
N SER A 158 -2.64 -10.18 17.04
CA SER A 158 -1.94 -9.64 18.19
C SER A 158 -0.44 -9.66 17.96
N VAL A 159 0.25 -8.70 18.57
CA VAL A 159 1.70 -8.59 18.58
C VAL A 159 2.18 -8.43 20.01
N THR A 160 3.44 -8.81 20.31
CA THR A 160 4.00 -8.70 21.65
C THR A 160 5.14 -7.69 21.66
N LEU A 161 5.01 -6.64 22.47
CA LEU A 161 6.03 -5.61 22.63
C LEU A 161 6.23 -5.31 24.13
N ASP A 162 7.47 -5.22 24.63
CA ASP A 162 7.78 -5.02 26.05
C ASP A 162 7.05 -6.06 26.95
N GLY A 163 6.99 -7.33 26.48
CA GLY A 163 6.29 -8.42 27.20
C GLY A 163 4.77 -8.28 27.27
N LYS A 164 4.16 -7.28 26.64
CA LYS A 164 2.72 -7.01 26.64
C LYS A 164 2.10 -7.39 25.31
N ILE A 165 0.96 -8.08 25.37
CA ILE A 165 0.18 -8.44 24.18
C ILE A 165 -0.66 -7.23 23.77
N ILE A 166 -0.55 -6.82 22.50
CA ILE A 166 -1.31 -5.74 21.87
C ILE A 166 -2.22 -6.37 20.84
N TYR A 167 -3.54 -6.23 21.03
CA TYR A 167 -4.53 -6.63 20.04
C TYR A 167 -4.73 -5.49 19.04
N ILE A 168 -4.62 -5.81 17.76
CA ILE A 168 -4.78 -4.85 16.65
C ILE A 168 -5.84 -5.34 15.68
N GLU A 169 -6.59 -4.41 15.11
CA GLU A 169 -7.64 -4.66 14.14
C GLU A 169 -7.40 -3.86 12.87
N THR A 170 -7.87 -4.41 11.76
CA THR A 170 -7.72 -3.76 10.45
C THR A 170 -8.46 -2.43 10.39
N ARG A 171 -7.86 -1.50 9.66
CA ARG A 171 -8.50 -0.22 9.30
C ARG A 171 -9.24 -0.28 7.96
N ASP A 172 -9.15 -1.41 7.26
CA ASP A 172 -9.90 -1.67 6.04
C ASP A 172 -11.36 -1.99 6.38
N LYS A 173 -12.26 -1.04 6.10
CA LYS A 173 -13.70 -1.19 6.35
C LYS A 173 -14.40 -2.04 5.29
N LEU A 174 -13.70 -2.40 4.21
CA LEU A 174 -14.24 -3.21 3.12
C LEU A 174 -13.80 -4.67 3.19
N LEU A 175 -12.88 -5.03 4.10
CA LEU A 175 -12.36 -6.39 4.20
C LEU A 175 -13.50 -7.41 4.34
N GLY A 176 -13.56 -8.36 3.39
CA GLY A 176 -14.62 -9.38 3.30
C GLY A 176 -15.92 -8.91 2.65
N ILE A 177 -16.04 -7.62 2.29
CA ILE A 177 -17.24 -7.06 1.64
C ILE A 177 -17.05 -7.09 0.13
N ASP A 178 -18.04 -7.63 -0.59
CA ASP A 178 -18.13 -7.62 -2.06
C ASP A 178 -16.83 -8.02 -2.77
N GLY A 179 -16.15 -9.05 -2.22
CA GLY A 179 -14.93 -9.60 -2.79
C GLY A 179 -13.67 -8.82 -2.47
N ASN A 180 -13.71 -7.82 -1.57
CA ASN A 180 -12.48 -7.25 -1.03
C ASN A 180 -11.74 -8.30 -0.20
N VAL A 181 -10.47 -8.51 -0.50
CA VAL A 181 -9.60 -9.51 0.14
C VAL A 181 -8.47 -8.88 0.94
N GLY A 182 -8.47 -7.58 1.08
CA GLY A 182 -7.50 -6.81 1.83
C GLY A 182 -7.24 -5.44 1.23
N GLY A 183 -6.55 -4.60 1.97
CA GLY A 183 -6.23 -3.26 1.53
C GLY A 183 -5.29 -2.51 2.46
N LYS A 184 -4.93 -1.30 2.06
CA LYS A 184 -4.14 -0.39 2.87
C LYS A 184 -4.75 0.99 2.87
N THR A 185 -5.10 1.47 4.04
CA THR A 185 -5.58 2.83 4.27
C THR A 185 -4.43 3.82 4.41
N GLY A 186 -4.67 5.06 4.05
CA GLY A 186 -3.81 6.21 4.32
C GLY A 186 -4.67 7.40 4.76
N ASN A 187 -4.17 8.17 5.72
CA ASN A 187 -4.86 9.33 6.24
C ASN A 187 -3.84 10.34 6.76
N GLU A 188 -3.76 11.49 6.12
CA GLU A 188 -2.97 12.65 6.53
C GLU A 188 -3.69 13.94 6.12
N THR A 189 -3.37 15.04 6.77
CA THR A 189 -4.10 16.30 6.58
C THR A 189 -4.08 16.78 5.12
N LYS A 190 -2.93 16.71 4.45
CA LYS A 190 -2.80 17.10 3.04
C LYS A 190 -3.24 16.02 2.07
N ALA A 191 -2.93 14.76 2.41
CA ALA A 191 -3.29 13.62 1.58
C ALA A 191 -4.80 13.42 1.48
N GLY A 192 -5.56 13.86 2.50
CA GLY A 192 -6.94 13.41 2.66
C GLY A 192 -7.01 11.92 2.99
N HIS A 193 -8.13 11.28 2.71
CA HIS A 193 -8.25 9.83 2.81
C HIS A 193 -7.72 9.15 1.54
N CYS A 194 -6.85 8.16 1.72
CA CYS A 194 -6.30 7.31 0.68
C CYS A 194 -6.63 5.84 0.96
N PHE A 195 -6.90 5.06 -0.06
CA PHE A 195 -7.09 3.63 0.08
C PHE A 195 -6.62 2.88 -1.16
N VAL A 196 -5.93 1.77 -0.94
CA VAL A 196 -5.63 0.78 -1.96
C VAL A 196 -6.37 -0.49 -1.58
N GLY A 197 -7.33 -0.91 -2.38
CA GLY A 197 -8.13 -2.11 -2.16
C GLY A 197 -7.79 -3.20 -3.16
N TYR A 198 -7.80 -4.45 -2.69
CA TYR A 198 -7.62 -5.64 -3.50
C TYR A 198 -8.90 -6.45 -3.49
N TYR A 199 -9.33 -6.87 -4.66
CA TYR A 199 -10.59 -7.56 -4.85
C TYR A 199 -10.42 -8.83 -5.64
N ASN A 200 -11.18 -9.85 -5.28
CA ASN A 200 -11.39 -11.04 -6.08
C ASN A 200 -12.89 -11.35 -6.15
N ARG A 201 -13.48 -11.22 -7.35
CA ARG A 201 -14.86 -11.68 -7.62
C ARG A 201 -14.83 -12.73 -8.73
N ASN A 202 -15.26 -13.94 -8.42
CA ASN A 202 -15.32 -15.03 -9.39
C ASN A 202 -13.99 -15.29 -10.13
N GLY A 203 -12.87 -15.22 -9.39
CA GLY A 203 -11.52 -15.43 -9.95
C GLY A 203 -10.93 -14.23 -10.71
N ARG A 204 -11.67 -13.14 -10.89
CA ARG A 204 -11.15 -11.90 -11.47
C ARG A 204 -10.57 -11.01 -10.38
N ASN A 205 -9.26 -10.76 -10.46
CA ASN A 205 -8.56 -9.90 -9.52
C ASN A 205 -8.58 -8.43 -10.01
N LEU A 206 -8.82 -7.52 -9.07
CA LEU A 206 -8.74 -6.07 -9.28
C LEU A 206 -7.92 -5.41 -8.18
N ILE A 207 -7.23 -4.33 -8.55
CA ILE A 207 -6.64 -3.37 -7.62
C ILE A 207 -7.32 -2.03 -7.85
N THR A 208 -7.79 -1.40 -6.79
CA THR A 208 -8.35 -0.05 -6.78
C THR A 208 -7.40 0.87 -6.03
N VAL A 209 -7.23 2.09 -6.52
CA VAL A 209 -6.43 3.13 -5.86
C VAL A 209 -7.25 4.41 -5.80
N VAL A 210 -7.50 4.90 -4.61
CA VAL A 210 -8.13 6.20 -4.34
C VAL A 210 -7.17 7.05 -3.53
N LEU A 211 -6.82 8.22 -4.07
CA LEU A 211 -5.99 9.22 -3.39
C LEU A 211 -6.77 10.52 -3.22
N GLY A 212 -6.70 11.12 -2.05
CA GLY A 212 -7.28 12.43 -1.79
C GLY A 212 -8.80 12.46 -1.73
N SER A 213 -9.44 11.38 -1.30
CA SER A 213 -10.88 11.42 -1.00
C SER A 213 -11.15 12.35 0.17
N LEU A 214 -12.27 13.08 0.10
CA LEU A 214 -12.66 14.01 1.14
C LEU A 214 -13.10 13.26 2.40
N TYR A 215 -12.86 13.86 3.56
CA TYR A 215 -13.41 13.34 4.80
C TYR A 215 -14.93 13.47 4.80
N GLY A 216 -15.65 12.35 4.88
CA GLY A 216 -17.06 12.33 5.21
C GLY A 216 -17.28 12.44 6.72
N ALA A 217 -18.49 12.78 7.14
CA ALA A 217 -18.83 12.85 8.55
C ALA A 217 -18.62 11.52 9.32
N ASP A 218 -18.74 10.40 8.60
CA ASP A 218 -18.57 9.03 9.09
C ASP A 218 -17.21 8.41 8.70
N GLY A 219 -16.37 9.12 7.95
CA GLY A 219 -15.08 8.64 7.46
C GLY A 219 -15.19 7.57 6.36
N MET A 220 -16.37 7.38 5.76
CA MET A 220 -16.63 6.31 4.79
C MET A 220 -16.40 6.72 3.33
N ASN A 221 -16.20 7.99 3.02
CA ASN A 221 -16.13 8.44 1.61
C ASN A 221 -15.09 7.68 0.79
N VAL A 222 -13.88 7.48 1.29
CA VAL A 222 -12.83 6.75 0.56
C VAL A 222 -13.22 5.31 0.26
N PHE A 223 -13.96 4.67 1.15
CA PHE A 223 -14.46 3.31 0.98
C PHE A 223 -15.61 3.26 -0.01
N ASN A 224 -16.54 4.24 0.04
CA ASN A 224 -17.63 4.37 -0.92
C ASN A 224 -17.10 4.66 -2.34
N ASP A 225 -16.11 5.55 -2.47
CA ASP A 225 -15.43 5.84 -3.73
C ASP A 225 -14.78 4.57 -4.29
N THR A 226 -14.07 3.83 -3.44
CA THR A 226 -13.39 2.59 -3.80
C THR A 226 -14.38 1.51 -4.25
N GLN A 227 -15.48 1.33 -3.50
CA GLN A 227 -16.52 0.36 -3.84
C GLN A 227 -17.17 0.70 -5.19
N SER A 228 -17.46 1.97 -5.43
CA SER A 228 -18.03 2.44 -6.69
C SER A 228 -17.11 2.15 -7.88
N ILE A 229 -15.80 2.36 -7.73
CA ILE A 229 -14.79 2.04 -8.76
C ILE A 229 -14.71 0.52 -8.99
N ALA A 230 -14.72 -0.27 -7.91
CA ALA A 230 -14.70 -1.73 -8.01
C ALA A 230 -15.95 -2.25 -8.74
N ASP A 231 -17.14 -1.79 -8.38
CA ASP A 231 -18.40 -2.21 -8.98
C ASP A 231 -18.47 -1.84 -10.46
N TYR A 232 -18.10 -0.60 -10.82
CA TYR A 232 -17.95 -0.19 -12.20
C TYR A 232 -17.00 -1.11 -12.97
N SER A 233 -15.81 -1.38 -12.40
CA SER A 233 -14.78 -2.18 -13.05
C SER A 233 -15.19 -3.64 -13.24
N TYR A 234 -15.96 -4.21 -12.31
CA TYR A 234 -16.52 -5.55 -12.46
C TYR A 234 -17.69 -5.63 -13.44
N SER A 235 -18.49 -4.56 -13.55
CA SER A 235 -19.58 -4.47 -14.51
C SER A 235 -19.09 -4.20 -15.94
N ALA A 236 -17.88 -3.65 -16.12
CA ALA A 236 -17.31 -3.40 -17.43
C ALA A 236 -17.16 -4.73 -18.19
N GLU A 237 -17.87 -4.86 -19.29
CA GLU A 237 -17.79 -6.04 -20.16
C GLU A 237 -16.40 -6.18 -20.75
N LYS A 238 -15.82 -7.37 -20.67
CA LYS A 238 -14.67 -7.71 -21.49
C LYS A 238 -15.18 -7.95 -22.91
N THR A 239 -15.03 -6.96 -23.75
CA THR A 239 -15.26 -7.17 -25.18
C THR A 239 -14.14 -8.06 -25.69
N GLN A 240 -14.44 -9.31 -25.97
CA GLN A 240 -13.50 -10.19 -26.66
C GLN A 240 -13.44 -9.72 -28.11
N TYR A 241 -12.41 -8.97 -28.47
CA TYR A 241 -12.28 -8.39 -29.79
C TYR A 241 -12.13 -9.46 -30.87
N LYS A 242 -11.47 -10.58 -30.56
CA LYS A 242 -11.41 -11.80 -31.37
C LYS A 242 -11.18 -13.04 -30.48
N ALA A 243 -11.60 -14.20 -30.92
CA ALA A 243 -11.34 -15.45 -30.23
C ALA A 243 -9.81 -15.73 -30.15
N ALA A 244 -9.36 -16.35 -29.06
CA ALA A 244 -7.96 -16.75 -28.92
C ALA A 244 -7.54 -17.63 -30.10
N GLY A 245 -6.42 -17.30 -30.74
CA GLY A 245 -5.91 -18.02 -31.91
C GLY A 245 -6.41 -17.50 -33.27
N THR A 246 -7.23 -16.45 -33.31
CA THR A 246 -7.60 -15.82 -34.57
C THR A 246 -6.47 -14.92 -35.04
N GLU A 247 -5.92 -15.16 -36.23
CA GLU A 247 -4.94 -14.28 -36.87
C GLU A 247 -5.57 -12.89 -37.10
N VAL A 248 -4.97 -11.85 -36.53
CA VAL A 248 -5.41 -10.47 -36.68
C VAL A 248 -4.48 -9.81 -37.66
N SER A 249 -4.94 -9.54 -38.86
CA SER A 249 -4.25 -8.59 -39.73
C SER A 249 -4.16 -7.25 -39.00
N SER A 250 -2.99 -6.65 -38.93
CA SER A 250 -2.65 -5.45 -38.16
C SER A 250 -3.81 -4.47 -37.96
N VAL A 251 -4.31 -4.37 -36.73
CA VAL A 251 -5.25 -3.31 -36.35
C VAL A 251 -4.44 -2.26 -35.60
N GLU A 252 -4.39 -1.06 -36.14
CA GLU A 252 -3.85 0.09 -35.45
C GLU A 252 -4.79 0.45 -34.28
N LEU A 253 -4.41 0.04 -33.08
CA LEU A 253 -5.14 0.45 -31.87
C LEU A 253 -4.64 1.83 -31.47
N ASN A 254 -5.50 2.84 -31.68
CA ASN A 254 -5.21 4.21 -31.30
C ASN A 254 -5.47 4.38 -29.79
N TYR A 255 -4.43 4.18 -28.99
CA TYR A 255 -4.48 4.26 -27.51
C TYR A 255 -4.56 5.70 -26.97
N LYS A 256 -5.26 6.61 -27.60
CA LYS A 256 -5.45 7.97 -27.05
C LYS A 256 -6.02 7.98 -25.62
N LEU A 257 -6.65 6.90 -25.20
CA LEU A 257 -7.14 6.67 -23.82
C LEU A 257 -6.14 5.92 -22.92
N PHE A 258 -5.07 5.35 -23.49
CA PHE A 258 -4.10 4.52 -22.76
C PHE A 258 -2.67 4.99 -23.09
N ARG A 259 -2.23 6.06 -22.46
CA ARG A 259 -0.85 6.58 -22.58
C ARG A 259 0.24 5.60 -22.13
N PHE A 260 -0.10 4.38 -21.76
CA PHE A 260 0.77 3.45 -21.06
C PHE A 260 1.52 2.45 -21.94
N PHE A 261 1.24 2.39 -23.23
CA PHE A 261 1.88 1.39 -24.09
C PHE A 261 2.69 1.98 -25.23
N GLY A 262 3.17 3.19 -25.10
CA GLY A 262 3.94 3.85 -26.16
C GLY A 262 3.13 4.04 -27.45
N PRO A 263 3.71 4.67 -28.46
CA PRO A 263 3.03 4.92 -29.72
C PRO A 263 2.88 3.61 -30.49
N THR A 264 1.69 3.08 -30.58
CA THR A 264 1.27 1.93 -31.42
C THR A 264 2.03 0.62 -31.17
N LYS A 265 1.39 -0.37 -30.55
CA LYS A 265 1.74 -1.77 -30.75
C LYS A 265 0.79 -2.37 -31.78
N THR A 266 1.34 -2.94 -32.83
CA THR A 266 0.61 -3.85 -33.73
C THR A 266 0.44 -5.18 -33.00
N ILE A 267 -0.77 -5.65 -32.87
CA ILE A 267 -1.10 -7.00 -32.38
C ILE A 267 -1.36 -7.88 -33.59
#